data_e76a8393d608bdede114b7225e076985
#
_entry.id   e76a8393d608bdede114b7225e076985
#
_cell.length_a   1.000
_cell.length_b   1.000
_cell.length_c   1.000
_cell.angle_alpha   90.00
_cell.angle_beta   90.00
_cell.angle_gamma   90.00
#
_symmetry.space_group_name_H-M   'P 1'
#
loop_
_entity.id
_entity.type
_entity.pdbx_description
1 polymer ?
#
loop_
_entity_poly.entity_id
_entity_poly.type
_entity_poly.pdbx_seq_one_letter_code
_entity_poly.pdbx_strand_id
1 'polypeptide(L)'
;MSDKMRIKIFSCIMLTLFFLCACRTQSVYAKEKITVGTNAEYAPFEYLDSDGNLTGFDYELLEAIAQEENLELEWKDMPFDSLVGSMETGNIQIIAAAIGPTKEREKSVDFSDVYYTGSQSIVSSQKTPLYDFAGLSGKRVAVLEGSQSDFIVSGENTDYGVVENATVVRFKNAASAVMELKNGGVNAVLIDTIMAEIYCRQNDDIVYQKVDGTEEDTVYCIEKGNA
;
A
#
# COMPACT_ATOMS: atom_id res chain seq x y z
N MET A 1 -46.12 32.52 -52.71
CA MET A 1 -45.67 31.31 -51.99
C MET A 1 -46.79 30.91 -51.05
N SER A 2 -47.41 29.73 -51.25
CA SER A 2 -48.63 29.35 -50.53
C SER A 2 -48.32 29.05 -49.08
N ASP A 3 -49.26 29.30 -48.17
CA ASP A 3 -49.10 29.10 -46.72
C ASP A 3 -48.71 27.65 -46.39
N LYS A 4 -49.15 26.66 -47.14
CA LYS A 4 -48.76 25.27 -47.05
C LYS A 4 -47.25 25.02 -47.26
N MET A 5 -46.60 25.83 -48.07
CA MET A 5 -45.18 25.72 -48.39
C MET A 5 -44.34 26.38 -47.28
N ARG A 6 -44.81 27.44 -46.65
CA ARG A 6 -44.19 28.08 -45.49
C ARG A 6 -44.19 27.16 -44.25
N ILE A 7 -45.30 26.46 -43.99
CA ILE A 7 -45.43 25.52 -42.86
C ILE A 7 -44.49 24.33 -43.05
N LYS A 8 -44.35 23.79 -44.26
CA LYS A 8 -43.42 22.69 -44.55
C LYS A 8 -41.93 23.10 -44.37
N ILE A 9 -41.58 24.30 -44.80
CA ILE A 9 -40.22 24.83 -44.61
C ILE A 9 -39.91 25.06 -43.11
N PHE A 10 -40.86 25.62 -42.37
CA PHE A 10 -40.70 25.85 -40.94
C PHE A 10 -40.60 24.51 -40.16
N SER A 11 -41.38 23.49 -40.54
CA SER A 11 -41.31 22.14 -39.94
C SER A 11 -39.98 21.42 -40.25
N CYS A 12 -39.43 21.57 -41.44
CA CYS A 12 -38.11 21.03 -41.78
C CYS A 12 -36.98 21.71 -41.02
N ILE A 13 -37.04 23.03 -40.84
CA ILE A 13 -36.00 23.79 -40.12
C ILE A 13 -36.04 23.43 -38.62
N MET A 14 -37.25 23.30 -38.02
CA MET A 14 -37.39 22.83 -36.66
C MET A 14 -36.90 21.40 -36.44
N LEU A 15 -37.13 20.48 -37.41
CA LEU A 15 -36.63 19.10 -37.32
C LEU A 15 -35.11 19.02 -37.43
N THR A 16 -34.48 19.87 -38.26
CA THR A 16 -33.00 19.93 -38.40
C THR A 16 -32.36 20.57 -37.19
N LEU A 17 -32.96 21.57 -36.56
CA LEU A 17 -32.50 22.15 -35.27
C LEU A 17 -32.63 21.19 -34.11
N PHE A 18 -33.65 20.34 -34.11
CA PHE A 18 -33.82 19.30 -33.07
C PHE A 18 -32.78 18.18 -33.21
N PHE A 19 -32.40 17.82 -34.45
CA PHE A 19 -31.35 16.82 -34.72
C PHE A 19 -29.95 17.35 -34.40
N LEU A 20 -29.67 18.64 -34.59
CA LEU A 20 -28.41 19.29 -34.23
C LEU A 20 -28.25 19.45 -32.70
N CYS A 21 -29.34 19.54 -31.95
CA CYS A 21 -29.29 19.61 -30.47
C CYS A 21 -29.13 18.23 -29.81
N ALA A 22 -29.41 17.12 -30.51
CA ALA A 22 -29.28 15.77 -30.02
C ALA A 22 -27.85 15.19 -30.17
N CYS A 23 -26.98 15.80 -30.94
CA CYS A 23 -25.54 15.56 -30.95
C CYS A 23 -24.90 16.35 -29.79
N ARG A 24 -25.30 16.09 -28.53
CA ARG A 24 -24.38 16.26 -27.42
C ARG A 24 -23.26 15.26 -27.68
N THR A 25 -22.18 15.72 -28.24
CA THR A 25 -20.92 15.01 -28.11
C THR A 25 -20.73 14.80 -26.61
N GLN A 26 -20.99 13.60 -26.11
CA GLN A 26 -20.35 13.15 -24.89
C GLN A 26 -18.87 13.26 -25.20
N SER A 27 -18.25 14.32 -24.73
CA SER A 27 -16.81 14.39 -24.63
C SER A 27 -16.43 13.19 -23.78
N VAL A 28 -15.99 12.12 -24.40
CA VAL A 28 -15.29 11.04 -23.72
C VAL A 28 -14.00 11.69 -23.26
N TYR A 29 -14.01 12.32 -22.08
CA TYR A 29 -12.78 12.68 -21.44
C TYR A 29 -12.01 11.38 -21.25
N ALA A 30 -10.85 11.26 -21.87
CA ALA A 30 -9.92 10.18 -21.55
C ALA A 30 -9.72 10.23 -20.04
N LYS A 31 -9.80 9.05 -19.41
CA LYS A 31 -9.51 8.95 -17.97
C LYS A 31 -8.09 9.45 -17.73
N GLU A 32 -7.93 10.24 -16.68
CA GLU A 32 -6.60 10.60 -16.21
C GLU A 32 -5.88 9.36 -15.74
N LYS A 33 -4.64 9.17 -16.18
CA LYS A 33 -3.84 7.99 -15.86
C LYS A 33 -2.92 8.31 -14.69
N ILE A 34 -3.07 7.56 -13.60
CA ILE A 34 -2.30 7.69 -12.38
C ILE A 34 -1.41 6.46 -12.22
N THR A 35 -0.13 6.66 -12.00
CA THR A 35 0.82 5.57 -11.77
C THR A 35 0.92 5.29 -10.27
N VAL A 36 0.66 4.04 -9.89
CA VAL A 36 0.66 3.56 -8.50
C VAL A 36 1.83 2.62 -8.27
N GLY A 37 2.66 2.91 -7.27
CA GLY A 37 3.70 2.00 -6.79
C GLY A 37 3.16 1.11 -5.68
N THR A 38 3.51 -0.17 -5.73
CA THR A 38 3.14 -1.17 -4.73
C THR A 38 4.28 -2.17 -4.50
N ASN A 39 4.20 -2.99 -3.46
CA ASN A 39 5.08 -4.14 -3.25
C ASN A 39 4.24 -5.41 -3.12
N ALA A 40 3.96 -6.06 -4.24
CA ALA A 40 2.96 -7.14 -4.40
C ALA A 40 3.35 -8.47 -3.74
N GLU A 41 3.95 -8.42 -2.56
CA GLU A 41 4.37 -9.58 -1.74
C GLU A 41 3.82 -9.49 -0.30
N TYR A 42 2.81 -8.62 -0.04
CA TYR A 42 2.36 -8.28 1.31
C TYR A 42 0.86 -8.57 1.55
N ALA A 43 0.46 -9.85 1.45
CA ALA A 43 -0.92 -10.27 1.75
C ALA A 43 -1.28 -9.98 3.22
N PRO A 44 -2.49 -9.46 3.53
CA PRO A 44 -3.65 -9.36 2.64
C PRO A 44 -3.81 -8.00 1.95
N PHE A 45 -2.83 -7.09 2.07
CA PHE A 45 -2.96 -5.72 1.56
C PHE A 45 -2.71 -5.62 0.05
N GLU A 46 -1.56 -6.12 -0.43
CA GLU A 46 -1.19 -6.17 -1.83
C GLU A 46 -0.35 -7.42 -2.13
N TYR A 47 -0.83 -8.25 -3.03
CA TYR A 47 -0.15 -9.49 -3.40
C TYR A 47 -0.61 -9.99 -4.76
N LEU A 48 0.16 -10.91 -5.35
CA LEU A 48 -0.24 -11.62 -6.54
C LEU A 48 -1.02 -12.87 -6.15
N ASP A 49 -2.19 -13.08 -6.75
CA ASP A 49 -2.97 -14.30 -6.60
C ASP A 49 -2.31 -15.50 -7.33
N SER A 50 -2.95 -16.67 -7.28
CA SER A 50 -2.43 -17.87 -7.94
C SER A 50 -2.32 -17.77 -9.46
N ASP A 51 -3.04 -16.84 -10.07
CA ASP A 51 -3.05 -16.59 -11.50
C ASP A 51 -2.07 -15.46 -11.91
N GLY A 52 -1.41 -14.85 -10.91
CA GLY A 52 -0.45 -13.76 -11.09
C GLY A 52 -1.10 -12.38 -11.21
N ASN A 53 -2.37 -12.22 -10.84
CA ASN A 53 -3.04 -10.94 -10.83
C ASN A 53 -2.80 -10.23 -9.49
N LEU A 54 -2.58 -8.92 -9.56
CA LEU A 54 -2.51 -8.08 -8.37
C LEU A 54 -3.89 -8.02 -7.70
N THR A 55 -3.92 -8.21 -6.40
CA THR A 55 -5.13 -8.19 -5.55
C THR A 55 -4.77 -7.81 -4.12
N GLY A 56 -5.76 -7.64 -3.27
CA GLY A 56 -5.61 -7.32 -1.86
C GLY A 56 -6.33 -6.04 -1.48
N PHE A 57 -6.32 -5.74 -0.19
CA PHE A 57 -7.11 -4.64 0.37
C PHE A 57 -6.71 -3.28 -0.22
N ASP A 58 -5.41 -2.99 -0.28
CA ASP A 58 -4.90 -1.72 -0.81
C ASP A 58 -5.22 -1.55 -2.29
N TYR A 59 -5.05 -2.64 -3.05
CA TYR A 59 -5.40 -2.66 -4.48
C TYR A 59 -6.89 -2.40 -4.69
N GLU A 60 -7.75 -3.19 -4.04
CA GLU A 60 -9.19 -3.14 -4.24
C GLU A 60 -9.81 -1.82 -3.78
N LEU A 61 -9.32 -1.26 -2.66
CA LEU A 61 -9.78 0.03 -2.14
C LEU A 61 -9.40 1.17 -3.11
N LEU A 62 -8.15 1.21 -3.58
CA LEU A 62 -7.71 2.28 -4.49
C LEU A 62 -8.36 2.17 -5.87
N GLU A 63 -8.59 0.95 -6.39
CA GLU A 63 -9.35 0.74 -7.63
C GLU A 63 -10.81 1.21 -7.49
N ALA A 64 -11.44 0.99 -6.34
CA ALA A 64 -12.79 1.47 -6.08
C ALA A 64 -12.84 3.01 -6.06
N ILE A 65 -11.86 3.66 -5.41
CA ILE A 65 -11.73 5.13 -5.41
C ILE A 65 -11.52 5.64 -6.84
N ALA A 66 -10.61 5.03 -7.59
CA ALA A 66 -10.33 5.43 -8.97
C ALA A 66 -11.54 5.28 -9.90
N GLN A 67 -12.36 4.27 -9.68
CA GLN A 67 -13.60 4.10 -10.42
C GLN A 67 -14.60 5.24 -10.15
N GLU A 68 -14.79 5.66 -8.90
CA GLU A 68 -15.67 6.77 -8.52
C GLU A 68 -15.15 8.10 -9.09
N GLU A 69 -13.85 8.31 -9.06
CA GLU A 69 -13.19 9.53 -9.54
C GLU A 69 -12.93 9.54 -11.06
N ASN A 70 -13.33 8.48 -11.78
CA ASN A 70 -13.12 8.31 -13.22
C ASN A 70 -11.63 8.39 -13.62
N LEU A 71 -10.76 7.80 -12.80
CA LEU A 71 -9.32 7.65 -13.04
C LEU A 71 -9.00 6.28 -13.66
N GLU A 72 -7.81 6.14 -14.26
CA GLU A 72 -7.22 4.88 -14.71
C GLU A 72 -5.91 4.66 -13.95
N LEU A 73 -5.78 3.54 -13.23
CA LEU A 73 -4.58 3.24 -12.49
C LEU A 73 -3.62 2.37 -13.31
N GLU A 74 -2.34 2.73 -13.29
CA GLU A 74 -1.24 1.91 -13.79
C GLU A 74 -0.37 1.46 -12.62
N TRP A 75 -0.47 0.17 -12.26
CA TRP A 75 0.26 -0.40 -11.14
C TRP A 75 1.69 -0.79 -11.53
N LYS A 76 2.64 -0.47 -10.63
CA LYS A 76 4.06 -0.84 -10.75
C LYS A 76 4.51 -1.54 -9.48
N ASP A 77 4.81 -2.82 -9.61
CA ASP A 77 5.41 -3.60 -8.53
C ASP A 77 6.91 -3.30 -8.42
N MET A 78 7.36 -3.03 -7.19
CA MET A 78 8.77 -2.72 -6.90
C MET A 78 9.12 -3.00 -5.43
N PRO A 79 10.42 -3.09 -5.07
CA PRO A 79 10.83 -3.24 -3.67
C PRO A 79 10.29 -2.09 -2.80
N PHE A 80 9.82 -2.44 -1.60
CA PHE A 80 9.18 -1.49 -0.66
C PHE A 80 10.05 -0.27 -0.37
N ASP A 81 11.34 -0.48 -0.11
CA ASP A 81 12.32 0.57 0.17
C ASP A 81 12.57 1.54 -1.00
N SER A 82 12.14 1.17 -2.22
CA SER A 82 12.28 1.99 -3.43
C SER A 82 11.09 2.91 -3.70
N LEU A 83 9.95 2.71 -3.01
CA LEU A 83 8.68 3.37 -3.31
C LEU A 83 8.76 4.90 -3.15
N VAL A 84 9.23 5.38 -1.99
CA VAL A 84 9.33 6.83 -1.73
C VAL A 84 10.28 7.51 -2.73
N GLY A 85 11.45 6.93 -2.97
CA GLY A 85 12.40 7.46 -3.95
C GLY A 85 11.84 7.46 -5.39
N SER A 86 11.01 6.48 -5.75
CA SER A 86 10.34 6.43 -7.04
C SER A 86 9.29 7.55 -7.19
N MET A 87 8.60 7.90 -6.11
CA MET A 87 7.69 9.05 -6.08
C MET A 87 8.43 10.38 -6.19
N GLU A 88 9.51 10.57 -5.45
CA GLU A 88 10.34 11.79 -5.52
C GLU A 88 10.89 12.06 -6.93
N THR A 89 11.13 11.00 -7.70
CA THR A 89 11.60 11.10 -9.10
C THR A 89 10.48 11.20 -10.11
N GLY A 90 9.20 11.21 -9.70
CA GLY A 90 8.03 11.32 -10.55
C GLY A 90 7.72 10.05 -11.36
N ASN A 91 8.29 8.90 -10.99
CA ASN A 91 8.02 7.61 -11.65
C ASN A 91 6.67 7.01 -11.24
N ILE A 92 6.19 7.34 -10.05
CA ILE A 92 4.88 6.98 -9.49
C ILE A 92 4.27 8.19 -8.80
N GLN A 93 2.95 8.25 -8.74
CA GLN A 93 2.18 9.36 -8.19
C GLN A 93 1.46 9.00 -6.89
N ILE A 94 1.17 7.71 -6.70
CA ILE A 94 0.57 7.17 -5.46
C ILE A 94 1.41 5.97 -5.01
N ILE A 95 1.55 5.80 -3.69
CA ILE A 95 2.04 4.55 -3.08
C ILE A 95 0.88 3.89 -2.36
N ALA A 96 0.60 2.63 -2.72
CA ALA A 96 -0.35 1.74 -2.06
C ALA A 96 0.40 0.44 -1.72
N ALA A 97 0.87 0.32 -0.48
CA ALA A 97 1.80 -0.73 -0.06
C ALA A 97 1.80 -0.95 1.46
N ALA A 98 0.62 -0.93 2.09
CA ALA A 98 0.44 -1.03 3.54
C ALA A 98 1.38 -0.08 4.32
N ILE A 99 1.63 1.11 3.80
CA ILE A 99 2.65 2.04 4.27
C ILE A 99 2.11 2.94 5.38
N GLY A 100 2.87 3.07 6.48
CA GLY A 100 2.54 3.99 7.58
C GLY A 100 3.19 5.37 7.41
N PRO A 101 2.58 6.44 7.98
CA PRO A 101 3.19 7.76 8.02
C PRO A 101 4.39 7.76 8.99
N THR A 102 5.50 8.37 8.57
CA THR A 102 6.64 8.65 9.43
C THR A 102 7.14 10.07 9.23
N LYS A 103 7.80 10.63 10.24
CA LYS A 103 8.41 11.98 10.15
C LYS A 103 9.41 12.09 8.99
N GLU A 104 10.07 10.99 8.62
CA GLU A 104 10.99 10.96 7.49
C GLU A 104 10.24 11.00 6.16
N ARG A 105 9.23 10.14 6.01
CA ARG A 105 8.39 10.09 4.81
C ARG A 105 7.62 11.39 4.57
N GLU A 106 7.13 12.04 5.65
CA GLU A 106 6.43 13.32 5.60
C GLU A 106 7.26 14.45 4.91
N LYS A 107 8.58 14.34 4.88
CA LYS A 107 9.41 15.30 4.17
C LYS A 107 9.26 15.23 2.66
N SER A 108 8.97 14.03 2.14
CA SER A 108 8.97 13.71 0.71
C SER A 108 7.58 13.49 0.12
N VAL A 109 6.61 13.09 0.94
CA VAL A 109 5.24 12.73 0.49
C VAL A 109 4.19 13.40 1.36
N ASP A 110 2.96 13.48 0.86
CA ASP A 110 1.76 13.74 1.66
C ASP A 110 1.00 12.43 1.85
N PHE A 111 0.07 12.39 2.81
CA PHE A 111 -0.65 11.19 3.19
C PHE A 111 -2.15 11.38 3.01
N SER A 112 -2.84 10.30 2.64
CA SER A 112 -4.30 10.23 2.69
C SER A 112 -4.82 10.21 4.12
N ASP A 113 -6.14 10.19 4.29
CA ASP A 113 -6.75 9.74 5.53
C ASP A 113 -6.35 8.30 5.85
N VAL A 114 -6.35 7.96 7.15
CA VAL A 114 -6.05 6.62 7.66
C VAL A 114 -7.16 5.66 7.24
N TYR A 115 -6.83 4.54 6.61
CA TYR A 115 -7.81 3.52 6.24
C TYR A 115 -7.69 2.23 7.05
N TYR A 116 -6.57 2.02 7.73
CA TYR A 116 -6.36 0.88 8.63
C TYR A 116 -5.41 1.27 9.76
N THR A 117 -5.57 0.66 10.93
CA THR A 117 -4.62 0.80 12.05
C THR A 117 -4.21 -0.60 12.50
N GLY A 118 -2.91 -0.87 12.40
CA GLY A 118 -2.28 -2.13 12.77
C GLY A 118 -1.44 -2.02 14.05
N SER A 119 -0.53 -2.94 14.20
CA SER A 119 0.48 -2.95 15.26
C SER A 119 1.60 -3.92 14.90
N GLN A 120 2.73 -3.84 15.58
CA GLN A 120 3.88 -4.71 15.37
C GLN A 120 3.81 -5.97 16.24
N SER A 121 4.39 -7.06 15.73
CA SER A 121 4.54 -8.33 16.42
C SER A 121 5.94 -8.91 16.26
N ILE A 122 6.41 -9.56 17.31
CA ILE A 122 7.64 -10.36 17.29
C ILE A 122 7.25 -11.78 16.89
N VAL A 123 7.74 -12.27 15.78
CA VAL A 123 7.68 -13.69 15.40
C VAL A 123 8.97 -14.35 15.81
N SER A 124 8.87 -15.49 16.51
CA SER A 124 10.02 -16.23 17.02
C SER A 124 9.77 -17.74 16.99
N SER A 125 10.82 -18.54 17.17
CA SER A 125 10.66 -19.99 17.24
C SER A 125 9.78 -20.40 18.46
N GLN A 126 8.86 -21.34 18.24
CA GLN A 126 8.05 -21.91 19.33
C GLN A 126 8.91 -22.52 20.47
N LYS A 127 10.14 -22.94 20.17
CA LYS A 127 11.06 -23.50 21.16
C LYS A 127 11.74 -22.43 22.02
N THR A 128 11.84 -21.21 21.54
CA THR A 128 12.48 -20.06 22.20
C THR A 128 11.65 -18.80 21.98
N PRO A 129 10.43 -18.73 22.52
CA PRO A 129 9.53 -17.62 22.29
C PRO A 129 10.08 -16.32 22.89
N LEU A 130 9.86 -15.20 22.17
CA LEU A 130 10.22 -13.85 22.58
C LEU A 130 8.96 -13.01 22.70
N TYR A 131 8.87 -12.17 23.74
CA TYR A 131 7.61 -11.56 24.14
C TYR A 131 7.58 -10.04 24.06
N ASP A 132 8.75 -9.39 24.09
CA ASP A 132 8.88 -7.94 24.11
C ASP A 132 10.21 -7.48 23.48
N PHE A 133 10.38 -6.18 23.34
CA PHE A 133 11.61 -5.60 22.81
C PHE A 133 12.86 -5.88 23.66
N ALA A 134 12.70 -6.02 24.98
CA ALA A 134 13.81 -6.38 25.87
C ALA A 134 14.36 -7.78 25.54
N GLY A 135 13.49 -8.71 25.17
CA GLY A 135 13.87 -10.04 24.70
C GLY A 135 14.66 -10.06 23.40
N LEU A 136 14.60 -9.00 22.61
CA LEU A 136 15.35 -8.85 21.36
C LEU A 136 16.80 -8.39 21.58
N SER A 137 17.15 -7.94 22.79
CA SER A 137 18.51 -7.47 23.12
C SER A 137 19.57 -8.52 22.81
N GLY A 138 20.60 -8.12 22.07
CA GLY A 138 21.69 -9.01 21.63
C GLY A 138 21.28 -10.04 20.58
N LYS A 139 20.07 -9.99 20.03
CA LYS A 139 19.54 -10.93 19.04
C LYS A 139 19.74 -10.39 17.61
N ARG A 140 19.70 -11.32 16.67
CA ARG A 140 19.60 -11.03 15.23
C ARG A 140 18.10 -10.93 14.90
N VAL A 141 17.62 -9.76 14.51
CA VAL A 141 16.22 -9.50 14.21
C VAL A 141 16.05 -9.19 12.73
N ALA A 142 15.25 -9.99 12.07
CA ALA A 142 14.89 -9.77 10.67
C ALA A 142 13.77 -8.74 10.55
N VAL A 143 13.85 -7.89 9.53
CA VAL A 143 12.89 -6.84 9.21
C VAL A 143 12.76 -6.69 7.70
N LEU A 144 11.64 -6.14 7.24
CA LEU A 144 11.51 -5.64 5.87
C LEU A 144 12.25 -4.30 5.77
N GLU A 145 13.18 -4.20 4.83
CA GLU A 145 14.03 -3.02 4.66
C GLU A 145 13.18 -1.77 4.36
N GLY A 146 13.46 -0.68 5.11
CA GLY A 146 12.75 0.58 5.00
C GLY A 146 11.34 0.60 5.60
N SER A 147 10.91 -0.49 6.27
CA SER A 147 9.62 -0.56 6.96
C SER A 147 9.68 0.09 8.36
N GLN A 148 8.50 0.21 8.97
CA GLN A 148 8.40 0.66 10.37
C GLN A 148 9.17 -0.27 11.31
N SER A 149 9.11 -1.60 11.09
CA SER A 149 9.88 -2.59 11.86
C SER A 149 11.39 -2.34 11.76
N ASP A 150 11.90 -1.96 10.58
CA ASP A 150 13.31 -1.62 10.40
C ASP A 150 13.68 -0.39 11.23
N PHE A 151 12.88 0.67 11.16
CA PHE A 151 13.14 1.91 11.92
C PHE A 151 13.08 1.68 13.45
N ILE A 152 12.22 0.80 13.92
CA ILE A 152 12.15 0.42 15.34
C ILE A 152 13.42 -0.32 15.76
N VAL A 153 13.82 -1.39 15.04
CA VAL A 153 14.96 -2.22 15.42
C VAL A 153 16.28 -1.51 15.20
N SER A 154 16.40 -0.64 14.18
CA SER A 154 17.60 0.18 13.96
C SER A 154 17.74 1.35 14.93
N GLY A 155 16.67 1.68 15.68
CA GLY A 155 16.64 2.82 16.58
C GLY A 155 16.43 4.15 15.89
N GLU A 156 16.04 4.16 14.62
CA GLU A 156 15.69 5.38 13.87
C GLU A 156 14.31 5.92 14.29
N ASN A 157 13.42 5.03 14.74
CA ASN A 157 12.15 5.40 15.35
C ASN A 157 12.06 4.85 16.78
N THR A 158 12.06 5.74 17.77
CA THR A 158 11.99 5.42 19.19
C THR A 158 10.61 5.70 19.79
N ASP A 159 9.64 6.15 19.01
CA ASP A 159 8.30 6.49 19.48
C ASP A 159 7.58 5.25 20.05
N TYR A 160 7.93 4.04 19.57
CA TYR A 160 7.38 2.75 19.99
C TYR A 160 8.23 1.99 21.02
N GLY A 161 9.33 2.60 21.48
CA GLY A 161 10.29 1.98 22.38
C GLY A 161 11.64 1.73 21.72
N VAL A 162 12.58 1.20 22.48
CA VAL A 162 13.95 0.99 22.02
C VAL A 162 14.30 -0.50 22.07
N VAL A 163 14.81 -1.00 20.94
CA VAL A 163 15.41 -2.34 20.86
C VAL A 163 16.92 -2.21 21.05
N GLU A 164 17.40 -2.45 22.25
CA GLU A 164 18.81 -2.27 22.59
C GLU A 164 19.69 -3.41 22.06
N ASN A 165 20.83 -3.05 21.48
CA ASN A 165 21.89 -3.99 21.09
C ASN A 165 21.44 -5.12 20.11
N ALA A 166 20.31 -4.99 19.42
CA ALA A 166 19.91 -5.94 18.37
C ALA A 166 20.78 -5.78 17.12
N THR A 167 21.00 -6.89 16.43
CA THR A 167 21.57 -6.86 15.09
C THR A 167 20.44 -6.89 14.06
N VAL A 168 20.24 -5.80 13.35
CA VAL A 168 19.24 -5.69 12.28
C VAL A 168 19.68 -6.53 11.07
N VAL A 169 18.78 -7.36 10.57
CA VAL A 169 18.99 -8.15 9.32
C VAL A 169 17.86 -7.80 8.36
N ARG A 170 18.19 -7.05 7.31
CA ARG A 170 17.22 -6.53 6.36
C ARG A 170 16.92 -7.51 5.24
N PHE A 171 15.64 -7.66 4.91
CA PHE A 171 15.14 -8.48 3.80
C PHE A 171 14.29 -7.63 2.87
N LYS A 172 14.22 -8.02 1.58
CA LYS A 172 13.39 -7.33 0.59
C LYS A 172 11.92 -7.74 0.64
N ASN A 173 11.62 -8.89 1.27
CA ASN A 173 10.25 -9.35 1.50
C ASN A 173 10.13 -10.13 2.82
N ALA A 174 8.90 -10.16 3.33
CA ALA A 174 8.57 -10.80 4.60
C ALA A 174 8.77 -12.32 4.58
N ALA A 175 8.48 -12.98 3.46
CA ALA A 175 8.62 -14.43 3.33
C ALA A 175 10.07 -14.88 3.54
N SER A 176 11.03 -14.14 2.98
CA SER A 176 12.47 -14.41 3.16
C SER A 176 12.91 -14.22 4.61
N ALA A 177 12.40 -13.18 5.29
CA ALA A 177 12.69 -12.95 6.71
C ALA A 177 12.18 -14.10 7.60
N VAL A 178 10.95 -14.58 7.37
CA VAL A 178 10.38 -15.72 8.09
C VAL A 178 11.10 -17.02 7.76
N MET A 179 11.51 -17.23 6.52
CA MET A 179 12.31 -18.39 6.14
C MET A 179 13.66 -18.42 6.87
N GLU A 180 14.34 -17.27 6.98
CA GLU A 180 15.60 -17.16 7.71
C GLU A 180 15.44 -17.43 9.20
N LEU A 181 14.31 -17.04 9.81
CA LEU A 181 13.96 -17.42 11.19
C LEU A 181 13.85 -18.95 11.33
N LYS A 182 13.13 -19.60 10.41
CA LYS A 182 12.95 -21.07 10.41
C LYS A 182 14.27 -21.81 10.20
N ASN A 183 15.18 -21.25 9.43
CA ASN A 183 16.52 -21.79 9.21
C ASN A 183 17.49 -21.53 10.39
N GLY A 184 17.08 -20.70 11.35
CA GLY A 184 17.90 -20.35 12.52
C GLY A 184 18.98 -19.29 12.25
N GLY A 185 18.94 -18.62 11.11
CA GLY A 185 19.87 -17.54 10.78
C GLY A 185 19.55 -16.22 11.49
N VAL A 186 18.31 -16.04 11.94
CA VAL A 186 17.89 -14.97 12.84
C VAL A 186 17.13 -15.54 14.05
N ASN A 187 16.99 -14.74 15.11
CA ASN A 187 16.31 -15.15 16.34
C ASN A 187 14.84 -14.72 16.35
N ALA A 188 14.49 -13.65 15.64
CA ALA A 188 13.16 -13.11 15.54
C ALA A 188 12.96 -12.41 14.19
N VAL A 189 11.68 -12.21 13.85
CA VAL A 189 11.22 -11.26 12.83
C VAL A 189 10.33 -10.25 13.54
N LEU A 190 10.56 -8.95 13.35
CA LEU A 190 9.60 -7.90 13.72
C LEU A 190 8.81 -7.55 12.46
N ILE A 191 7.48 -7.62 12.55
CA ILE A 191 6.59 -7.47 11.40
C ILE A 191 5.18 -7.10 11.87
N ASP A 192 4.33 -6.57 10.98
CA ASP A 192 2.95 -6.26 11.30
C ASP A 192 2.19 -7.47 11.82
N THR A 193 1.33 -7.23 12.83
CA THR A 193 0.60 -8.29 13.53
C THR A 193 -0.23 -9.15 12.58
N ILE A 194 -0.89 -8.55 11.58
CA ILE A 194 -1.69 -9.32 10.61
C ILE A 194 -0.83 -10.30 9.80
N MET A 195 0.38 -9.90 9.42
CA MET A 195 1.34 -10.76 8.72
C MET A 195 1.86 -11.86 9.65
N ALA A 196 2.19 -11.50 10.90
CA ALA A 196 2.62 -12.46 11.91
C ALA A 196 1.56 -13.56 12.15
N GLU A 197 0.28 -13.18 12.22
CA GLU A 197 -0.84 -14.13 12.29
C GLU A 197 -0.88 -15.09 11.10
N ILE A 198 -0.77 -14.56 9.89
CA ILE A 198 -0.84 -15.37 8.67
C ILE A 198 0.30 -16.40 8.64
N TYR A 199 1.53 -15.96 8.91
CA TYR A 199 2.69 -16.86 8.93
C TYR A 199 2.58 -17.91 10.03
N CYS A 200 2.15 -17.54 11.24
CA CYS A 200 2.02 -18.49 12.34
C CYS A 200 0.86 -19.48 12.15
N ARG A 201 -0.21 -19.10 11.46
CA ARG A 201 -1.29 -20.06 11.08
C ARG A 201 -0.81 -21.13 10.08
N GLN A 202 0.19 -20.80 9.27
CA GLN A 202 0.72 -21.69 8.24
C GLN A 202 1.93 -22.52 8.72
N ASN A 203 2.48 -22.22 9.90
CA ASN A 203 3.72 -22.78 10.39
C ASN A 203 3.66 -23.03 11.91
N ASP A 204 3.57 -24.29 12.29
CA ASP A 204 3.45 -24.72 13.72
C ASP A 204 4.75 -24.56 14.52
N ASP A 205 5.88 -24.29 13.87
CA ASP A 205 7.21 -24.18 14.48
C ASP A 205 7.57 -22.74 14.90
N ILE A 206 6.73 -21.77 14.58
CA ILE A 206 6.87 -20.37 14.97
C ILE A 206 5.64 -19.87 15.72
N VAL A 207 5.85 -18.85 16.56
CA VAL A 207 4.80 -18.17 17.31
C VAL A 207 5.00 -16.67 17.19
N TYR A 208 3.93 -15.91 17.39
CA TYR A 208 4.03 -14.46 17.44
C TYR A 208 3.54 -13.91 18.78
N GLN A 209 4.05 -12.75 19.12
CA GLN A 209 3.62 -11.94 20.24
C GLN A 209 3.41 -10.50 19.76
N LYS A 210 2.19 -10.01 19.88
CA LYS A 210 1.89 -8.59 19.66
C LYS A 210 2.65 -7.76 20.70
N VAL A 211 3.26 -6.67 20.24
CA VAL A 211 3.93 -5.70 21.10
C VAL A 211 2.98 -4.53 21.37
N ASP A 212 2.60 -4.35 22.61
CA ASP A 212 1.71 -3.26 23.02
C ASP A 212 2.38 -1.89 22.82
N GLY A 213 1.57 -0.89 22.45
CA GLY A 213 2.06 0.47 22.21
C GLY A 213 2.77 0.67 20.87
N THR A 214 2.58 -0.28 19.94
CA THR A 214 3.11 -0.20 18.57
C THR A 214 2.00 -0.02 17.53
N GLU A 215 0.91 0.63 17.93
CA GLU A 215 -0.18 0.95 17.02
C GLU A 215 0.35 1.87 15.92
N GLU A 216 0.05 1.51 14.68
CA GLU A 216 0.54 2.21 13.51
C GLU A 216 -0.60 2.35 12.48
N ASP A 217 -0.73 3.56 11.96
CA ASP A 217 -1.71 3.89 10.95
C ASP A 217 -1.20 3.50 9.56
N THR A 218 -2.13 3.12 8.69
CA THR A 218 -1.86 2.80 7.29
C THR A 218 -2.59 3.79 6.40
N VAL A 219 -1.87 4.31 5.41
CA VAL A 219 -2.31 5.39 4.53
C VAL A 219 -1.83 5.13 3.09
N TYR A 220 -2.42 5.81 2.12
CA TYR A 220 -1.76 6.00 0.83
C TYR A 220 -0.79 7.17 0.92
N CYS A 221 0.35 7.07 0.21
CA CYS A 221 1.19 8.25 0.00
C CYS A 221 0.88 8.85 -1.36
N ILE A 222 0.85 10.18 -1.41
CA ILE A 222 0.66 10.96 -2.63
C ILE A 222 1.82 11.94 -2.80
N GLU A 223 2.02 12.40 -4.01
CA GLU A 223 3.08 13.34 -4.34
C GLU A 223 2.98 14.61 -3.48
N LYS A 224 4.11 15.09 -2.97
CA LYS A 224 4.18 16.23 -2.06
C LYS A 224 3.55 17.49 -2.66
N GLY A 225 2.58 18.07 -1.97
CA GLY A 225 1.87 19.29 -2.39
C GLY A 225 0.64 19.02 -3.25
N ASN A 226 0.23 17.76 -3.44
CA ASN A 226 -0.96 17.35 -4.19
C ASN A 226 -2.11 16.86 -3.29
N ALA A 227 -2.06 17.11 -1.98
CA ALA A 227 -3.10 16.76 -1.01
C ALA A 227 -4.29 17.74 -1.04
#